data_859ba17ff3559ed5fbcc4de8920b2c7e
#
_entry.id   859ba17ff3559ed5fbcc4de8920b2c7e
#
_cell.length_a   1.000
_cell.length_b   1.000
_cell.length_c   1.000
_cell.angle_alpha   90.00
_cell.angle_beta   90.00
_cell.angle_gamma   90.00
#
_symmetry.space_group_name_H-M   'P 1'
#
loop_
_entity.id
_entity.type
_entity.pdbx_description
1 polymer ?
#
loop_
_entity_poly.entity_id
_entity_poly.type
_entity_poly.pdbx_seq_one_letter_code
_entity_poly.pdbx_strand_id
1 'polypeptide(L)'
;MKLKKIALFVTTTLALFTAIPRVSADSNVQKVIDETYVKPDYVLGYSLDQSQIEQTLSLLNYDSSKDKEEWKTMTPEVYSSIMNVANDDSLELYSSVKIQKLGKNKPLEVNIVTPQNITKVTADMYRNAAVTLGLEHAQITVASPIQVTGESALAGIYYS
;
A
#
# COMPACT_ATOMS: atom_id res chain seq x y z
N MET A 1 56.65 -25.59 -7.71
CA MET A 1 55.78 -26.66 -7.19
C MET A 1 55.06 -26.29 -5.88
N LYS A 2 55.74 -25.66 -4.93
CA LYS A 2 55.10 -25.30 -3.66
C LYS A 2 54.02 -24.20 -3.81
N LEU A 3 54.18 -23.27 -4.72
CA LEU A 3 53.20 -22.20 -5.00
C LEU A 3 51.87 -22.68 -5.59
N LYS A 4 51.90 -23.73 -6.42
CA LYS A 4 50.66 -24.29 -7.00
C LYS A 4 49.80 -25.04 -5.98
N LYS A 5 50.40 -25.64 -4.96
CA LYS A 5 49.65 -26.32 -3.90
C LYS A 5 48.99 -25.36 -2.93
N ILE A 6 49.61 -24.22 -2.67
CA ILE A 6 49.07 -23.16 -1.80
C ILE A 6 47.88 -22.46 -2.46
N ALA A 7 47.97 -22.17 -3.76
CA ALA A 7 46.88 -21.54 -4.52
C ALA A 7 45.62 -22.43 -4.61
N LEU A 8 45.81 -23.74 -4.74
CA LEU A 8 44.69 -24.70 -4.80
C LEU A 8 43.97 -24.81 -3.44
N PHE A 9 44.74 -24.77 -2.35
CA PHE A 9 44.20 -24.86 -0.99
C PHE A 9 43.34 -23.60 -0.63
N VAL A 10 43.82 -22.41 -0.99
CA VAL A 10 43.11 -21.16 -0.75
C VAL A 10 41.80 -21.08 -1.54
N THR A 11 41.80 -21.56 -2.77
CA THR A 11 40.59 -21.54 -3.64
C THR A 11 39.52 -22.49 -3.10
N THR A 12 39.92 -23.66 -2.61
CA THR A 12 38.97 -24.67 -2.09
C THR A 12 38.35 -24.21 -0.76
N THR A 13 39.13 -23.59 0.11
CA THR A 13 38.62 -23.07 1.40
C THR A 13 37.66 -21.88 1.20
N LEU A 14 37.94 -21.02 0.26
CA LEU A 14 37.10 -19.89 -0.04
C LEU A 14 35.75 -20.32 -0.60
N ALA A 15 35.72 -21.34 -1.47
CA ALA A 15 34.48 -21.88 -2.05
C ALA A 15 33.58 -22.55 -0.99
N LEU A 16 34.15 -23.26 -0.04
CA LEU A 16 33.40 -23.88 1.05
C LEU A 16 32.83 -22.88 2.05
N PHE A 17 33.50 -21.75 2.28
CA PHE A 17 33.05 -20.72 3.20
C PHE A 17 31.89 -19.86 2.66
N THR A 18 31.82 -19.68 1.34
CA THR A 18 30.82 -18.79 0.73
C THR A 18 29.48 -19.47 0.37
N ALA A 19 29.46 -20.82 0.22
CA ALA A 19 28.29 -21.51 -0.33
C ALA A 19 27.23 -21.92 0.72
N ILE A 20 27.61 -22.26 1.96
CA ILE A 20 26.69 -22.92 2.90
C ILE A 20 25.94 -21.96 3.84
N PRO A 21 26.51 -20.92 4.44
CA PRO A 21 25.75 -20.08 5.40
C PRO A 21 24.77 -19.11 4.78
N ARG A 22 24.94 -18.70 3.53
CA ARG A 22 24.08 -17.70 2.88
C ARG A 22 22.72 -18.23 2.46
N VAL A 23 22.63 -19.45 1.95
CA VAL A 23 21.40 -20.05 1.43
C VAL A 23 20.39 -20.32 2.54
N SER A 24 20.83 -20.82 3.70
CA SER A 24 19.94 -21.10 4.81
C SER A 24 19.47 -19.86 5.57
N ALA A 25 20.26 -18.78 5.62
CA ALA A 25 19.87 -17.52 6.23
C ALA A 25 18.83 -16.78 5.39
N ASP A 26 19.01 -16.72 4.07
CA ASP A 26 18.08 -16.01 3.16
C ASP A 26 16.70 -16.68 3.13
N SER A 27 16.64 -18.01 3.15
CA SER A 27 15.35 -18.72 3.16
C SER A 27 14.56 -18.52 4.46
N ASN A 28 15.20 -18.41 5.61
CA ASN A 28 14.55 -18.16 6.88
C ASN A 28 14.04 -16.71 6.98
N VAL A 29 14.81 -15.74 6.50
CA VAL A 29 14.42 -14.33 6.46
C VAL A 29 13.23 -14.14 5.54
N GLN A 30 13.23 -14.71 4.36
CA GLN A 30 12.12 -14.62 3.42
C GLN A 30 10.83 -15.21 3.99
N LYS A 31 10.91 -16.38 4.64
CA LYS A 31 9.77 -17.01 5.29
C LYS A 31 9.16 -16.12 6.38
N VAL A 32 9.98 -15.50 7.23
CA VAL A 32 9.52 -14.57 8.27
C VAL A 32 8.86 -13.33 7.66
N ILE A 33 9.42 -12.78 6.58
CA ILE A 33 8.82 -11.65 5.87
C ILE A 33 7.44 -12.03 5.30
N ASP A 34 7.35 -13.18 4.67
CA ASP A 34 6.09 -13.65 4.06
C ASP A 34 5.01 -13.93 5.12
N GLU A 35 5.38 -14.46 6.28
CA GLU A 35 4.46 -14.72 7.40
C GLU A 35 3.96 -13.44 8.08
N THR A 36 4.70 -12.34 8.00
CA THR A 36 4.34 -11.06 8.64
C THR A 36 3.68 -10.06 7.69
N TYR A 37 3.58 -10.37 6.40
CA TYR A 37 2.93 -9.50 5.43
C TYR A 37 1.43 -9.42 5.68
N VAL A 38 0.95 -8.22 5.97
CA VAL A 38 -0.48 -7.93 6.08
C VAL A 38 -0.93 -7.27 4.78
N LYS A 39 -1.89 -7.91 4.12
CA LYS A 39 -2.45 -7.41 2.86
C LYS A 39 -3.09 -6.04 3.06
N PRO A 40 -2.76 -5.04 2.24
CA PRO A 40 -3.41 -3.74 2.33
C PRO A 40 -4.84 -3.77 1.81
N ASP A 41 -5.67 -2.87 2.31
CA ASP A 41 -6.99 -2.58 1.79
C ASP A 41 -6.91 -1.43 0.78
N TYR A 42 -7.54 -1.61 -0.38
CA TYR A 42 -7.67 -0.59 -1.41
C TYR A 42 -9.15 -0.23 -1.60
N VAL A 43 -9.46 1.06 -1.64
CA VAL A 43 -10.78 1.55 -2.01
C VAL A 43 -10.62 2.57 -3.13
N LEU A 44 -11.10 2.23 -4.32
CA LEU A 44 -10.99 3.06 -5.52
C LEU A 44 -12.29 3.82 -5.78
N GLY A 45 -12.17 5.03 -6.32
CA GLY A 45 -13.31 5.82 -6.71
C GLY A 45 -14.08 5.20 -7.87
N TYR A 46 -15.40 5.21 -7.79
CA TYR A 46 -16.32 4.64 -8.78
C TYR A 46 -16.21 5.29 -10.16
N SER A 47 -15.92 6.59 -10.22
CA SER A 47 -15.92 7.37 -11.45
C SER A 47 -14.67 7.20 -12.32
N LEU A 48 -13.67 6.46 -11.82
CA LEU A 48 -12.44 6.18 -12.56
C LEU A 48 -12.71 5.34 -13.81
N ASP A 49 -12.20 5.75 -14.96
CA ASP A 49 -12.15 4.89 -16.14
C ASP A 49 -10.99 3.89 -16.03
N GLN A 50 -10.87 2.96 -16.98
CA GLN A 50 -9.87 1.90 -16.96
C GLN A 50 -8.44 2.45 -16.87
N SER A 51 -8.11 3.47 -17.66
CA SER A 51 -6.79 4.11 -17.64
C SER A 51 -6.50 4.80 -16.31
N GLN A 52 -7.50 5.46 -15.75
CA GLN A 52 -7.39 6.11 -14.43
C GLN A 52 -7.26 5.09 -13.29
N ILE A 53 -7.92 3.94 -13.37
CA ILE A 53 -7.74 2.83 -12.42
C ILE A 53 -6.28 2.37 -12.43
N GLU A 54 -5.72 2.10 -13.59
CA GLU A 54 -4.32 1.66 -13.73
C GLU A 54 -3.34 2.71 -13.18
N GLN A 55 -3.56 3.98 -13.49
CA GLN A 55 -2.77 5.09 -12.96
C GLN A 55 -2.89 5.19 -11.45
N THR A 56 -4.09 5.08 -10.91
CA THR A 56 -4.34 5.16 -9.46
C THR A 56 -3.68 4.01 -8.72
N LEU A 57 -3.80 2.78 -9.22
CA LEU A 57 -3.14 1.61 -8.64
C LEU A 57 -1.61 1.78 -8.62
N SER A 58 -1.03 2.32 -9.68
CA SER A 58 0.40 2.66 -9.73
C SER A 58 0.78 3.70 -8.68
N LEU A 59 -0.01 4.77 -8.53
CA LEU A 59 0.21 5.81 -7.53
C LEU A 59 0.11 5.28 -6.09
N LEU A 60 -0.75 4.29 -5.85
CA LEU A 60 -0.91 3.64 -4.56
C LEU A 60 0.09 2.50 -4.31
N ASN A 61 1.05 2.28 -5.21
CA ASN A 61 2.01 1.18 -5.14
C ASN A 61 1.34 -0.20 -5.02
N TYR A 62 0.33 -0.44 -5.85
CA TYR A 62 -0.33 -1.74 -5.91
C TYR A 62 0.64 -2.80 -6.42
N ASP A 63 0.72 -3.92 -5.71
CA ASP A 63 1.57 -5.05 -6.07
C ASP A 63 0.69 -6.25 -6.47
N SER A 64 0.53 -6.45 -7.77
CA SER A 64 -0.30 -7.52 -8.32
C SER A 64 0.17 -8.93 -7.94
N SER A 65 1.44 -9.10 -7.57
CA SER A 65 1.97 -10.38 -7.12
C SER A 65 1.50 -10.75 -5.71
N LYS A 66 1.20 -9.76 -4.88
CA LYS A 66 0.79 -9.92 -3.48
C LYS A 66 -0.69 -9.63 -3.25
N ASP A 67 -1.23 -8.62 -3.93
CA ASP A 67 -2.55 -8.06 -3.66
C ASP A 67 -3.68 -8.70 -4.50
N LYS A 68 -3.35 -9.46 -5.55
CA LYS A 68 -4.27 -10.32 -6.35
C LYS A 68 -5.55 -9.63 -6.82
N GLU A 69 -5.44 -8.44 -7.38
CA GLU A 69 -6.56 -7.68 -7.97
C GLU A 69 -7.77 -7.49 -7.04
N GLU A 70 -7.55 -7.44 -5.73
CA GLU A 70 -8.62 -7.22 -4.77
C GLU A 70 -8.66 -5.76 -4.32
N TRP A 71 -9.69 -5.05 -4.71
CA TRP A 71 -10.02 -3.73 -4.18
C TRP A 71 -11.52 -3.56 -4.08
N LYS A 72 -11.96 -2.67 -3.20
CA LYS A 72 -13.35 -2.23 -3.10
C LYS A 72 -13.57 -1.02 -3.99
N THR A 73 -14.77 -0.82 -4.45
CA THR A 73 -15.16 0.38 -5.21
C THR A 73 -16.08 1.25 -4.37
N MET A 74 -15.72 2.53 -4.24
CA MET A 74 -16.55 3.52 -3.59
C MET A 74 -17.67 3.94 -4.54
N THR A 75 -18.80 3.22 -4.47
CA THR A 75 -19.98 3.54 -5.29
C THR A 75 -20.77 4.72 -4.73
N PRO A 76 -21.62 5.39 -5.53
CA PRO A 76 -22.49 6.46 -5.03
C PRO A 76 -23.37 6.05 -3.84
N GLU A 77 -23.88 4.81 -3.84
CA GLU A 77 -24.69 4.28 -2.73
C GLU A 77 -23.88 4.18 -1.42
N VAL A 78 -22.69 3.59 -1.50
CA VAL A 78 -21.81 3.43 -0.35
C VAL A 78 -21.37 4.80 0.16
N TYR A 79 -20.95 5.68 -0.74
CA TYR A 79 -20.55 7.04 -0.40
C TYR A 79 -21.65 7.80 0.32
N SER A 80 -22.87 7.79 -0.25
CA SER A 80 -24.03 8.49 0.29
C SER A 80 -24.41 8.00 1.68
N SER A 81 -24.31 6.69 1.90
CA SER A 81 -24.56 6.08 3.20
C SER A 81 -23.52 6.50 4.25
N ILE A 82 -22.23 6.48 3.90
CA ILE A 82 -21.14 6.82 4.81
C ILE A 82 -21.13 8.31 5.15
N MET A 83 -21.27 9.15 4.14
CA MET A 83 -21.20 10.61 4.28
C MET A 83 -22.51 11.25 4.69
N ASN A 84 -23.59 10.47 4.79
CA ASN A 84 -24.95 10.94 5.12
C ASN A 84 -25.41 12.07 4.19
N VAL A 85 -25.25 11.85 2.89
CA VAL A 85 -25.71 12.76 1.83
C VAL A 85 -26.66 12.04 0.89
N ALA A 86 -27.40 12.80 0.05
CA ALA A 86 -28.29 12.22 -0.93
C ALA A 86 -27.51 11.35 -1.95
N ASN A 87 -28.07 10.19 -2.29
CA ASN A 87 -27.53 9.38 -3.39
C ASN A 87 -27.83 10.07 -4.72
N ASP A 88 -26.76 10.38 -5.45
CA ASP A 88 -26.83 11.09 -6.71
C ASP A 88 -25.82 10.45 -7.69
N ASP A 89 -26.31 10.00 -8.84
CA ASP A 89 -25.48 9.39 -9.89
C ASP A 89 -24.48 10.39 -10.50
N SER A 90 -24.65 11.69 -10.27
CA SER A 90 -23.72 12.73 -10.70
C SER A 90 -22.52 12.92 -9.77
N LEU A 91 -22.41 12.17 -8.66
CA LEU A 91 -21.27 12.23 -7.77
C LEU A 91 -19.98 11.84 -8.50
N GLU A 92 -18.98 12.69 -8.38
CA GLU A 92 -17.64 12.48 -8.96
C GLU A 92 -16.73 11.88 -7.92
N LEU A 93 -16.54 10.55 -7.94
CA LEU A 93 -15.79 9.76 -6.98
C LEU A 93 -14.50 9.26 -7.61
N TYR A 94 -13.45 10.08 -7.60
CA TYR A 94 -12.15 9.78 -8.21
C TYR A 94 -11.03 9.54 -7.21
N SER A 95 -11.04 10.19 -6.05
CA SER A 95 -9.98 9.97 -5.06
C SER A 95 -10.09 8.57 -4.45
N SER A 96 -8.93 7.97 -4.23
CA SER A 96 -8.79 6.59 -3.79
C SER A 96 -7.80 6.48 -2.64
N VAL A 97 -7.89 5.41 -1.86
CA VAL A 97 -7.08 5.22 -0.67
C VAL A 97 -6.56 3.79 -0.58
N LYS A 98 -5.33 3.66 -0.10
CA LYS A 98 -4.72 2.42 0.35
C LYS A 98 -4.49 2.50 1.85
N ILE A 99 -4.86 1.46 2.58
CA ILE A 99 -4.62 1.35 4.01
C ILE A 99 -3.77 0.11 4.26
N GLN A 100 -2.54 0.32 4.70
CA GLN A 100 -1.61 -0.73 5.10
C GLN A 100 -1.51 -0.75 6.62
N LYS A 101 -2.03 -1.79 7.27
CA LYS A 101 -1.83 -2.00 8.70
C LYS A 101 -0.38 -2.37 8.97
N LEU A 102 0.18 -1.80 10.02
CA LEU A 102 1.57 -1.97 10.42
C LEU A 102 1.67 -2.56 11.82
N GLY A 103 2.88 -2.95 12.23
CA GLY A 103 3.16 -3.42 13.58
C GLY A 103 3.14 -2.30 14.62
N LYS A 104 3.09 -2.69 15.90
CA LYS A 104 2.95 -1.78 17.06
C LYS A 104 4.05 -0.71 17.17
N ASN A 105 5.20 -0.92 16.54
CA ASN A 105 6.33 0.01 16.59
C ASN A 105 6.26 1.10 15.51
N LYS A 106 5.23 1.07 14.66
CA LYS A 106 5.04 2.03 13.57
C LYS A 106 3.91 2.99 13.91
N PRO A 107 4.07 4.29 13.64
CA PRO A 107 3.01 5.27 13.85
C PRO A 107 1.91 5.17 12.79
N LEU A 108 0.84 5.94 12.98
CA LEU A 108 -0.14 6.22 11.95
C LEU A 108 0.38 7.35 11.07
N GLU A 109 0.59 7.06 9.79
CA GLU A 109 1.07 8.01 8.79
C GLU A 109 0.06 8.19 7.65
N VAL A 110 -0.07 9.41 7.17
CA VAL A 110 -0.90 9.77 6.01
C VAL A 110 -0.02 10.39 4.95
N ASN A 111 -0.04 9.82 3.75
CA ASN A 111 0.67 10.33 2.58
C ASN A 111 -0.32 10.63 1.45
N ILE A 112 -0.48 11.88 1.08
CA ILE A 112 -1.21 12.29 -0.11
C ILE A 112 -0.21 12.35 -1.26
N VAL A 113 -0.22 11.33 -2.10
CA VAL A 113 0.76 11.18 -3.22
C VAL A 113 0.55 12.26 -4.29
N THR A 114 -0.69 12.69 -4.48
CA THR A 114 -1.06 13.71 -5.46
C THR A 114 -1.63 14.96 -4.76
N PRO A 115 -0.83 15.71 -3.99
CA PRO A 115 -1.35 16.81 -3.18
C PRO A 115 -1.98 17.94 -4.01
N GLN A 116 -1.52 18.16 -5.23
CA GLN A 116 -2.11 19.14 -6.15
C GLN A 116 -3.49 18.73 -6.67
N ASN A 117 -3.84 17.46 -6.58
CA ASN A 117 -5.13 16.90 -7.03
C ASN A 117 -6.15 16.71 -5.91
N ILE A 118 -5.75 16.91 -4.66
CA ILE A 118 -6.65 16.84 -3.49
C ILE A 118 -6.78 18.26 -2.93
N THR A 119 -7.87 18.94 -3.28
CA THR A 119 -7.95 20.40 -3.08
C THR A 119 -8.58 20.81 -1.75
N LYS A 120 -9.31 19.93 -1.07
CA LYS A 120 -10.07 20.27 0.13
C LYS A 120 -9.73 19.41 1.35
N VAL A 121 -9.75 18.10 1.22
CA VAL A 121 -9.49 17.19 2.34
C VAL A 121 -7.99 17.21 2.68
N THR A 122 -7.66 17.42 3.95
CA THR A 122 -6.29 17.51 4.44
C THR A 122 -5.79 16.18 4.99
N ALA A 123 -4.47 16.05 5.15
CA ALA A 123 -3.86 14.88 5.79
C ALA A 123 -4.42 14.65 7.21
N ASP A 124 -4.66 15.72 7.96
CA ASP A 124 -5.25 15.62 9.31
C ASP A 124 -6.69 15.10 9.29
N MET A 125 -7.48 15.45 8.28
CA MET A 125 -8.84 14.92 8.12
C MET A 125 -8.82 13.41 7.83
N TYR A 126 -7.94 12.94 6.97
CA TYR A 126 -7.74 11.51 6.72
C TYR A 126 -7.26 10.79 8.00
N ARG A 127 -6.32 11.38 8.72
CA ARG A 127 -5.82 10.86 10.00
C ARG A 127 -6.94 10.72 11.02
N ASN A 128 -7.76 11.74 11.18
CA ASN A 128 -8.87 11.74 12.13
C ASN A 128 -9.90 10.65 11.80
N ALA A 129 -10.18 10.41 10.53
CA ALA A 129 -11.04 9.31 10.11
C ALA A 129 -10.45 7.95 10.55
N ALA A 130 -9.16 7.74 10.33
CA ALA A 130 -8.47 6.52 10.74
C ALA A 130 -8.49 6.32 12.27
N VAL A 131 -8.20 7.37 13.03
CA VAL A 131 -8.24 7.35 14.50
C VAL A 131 -9.65 7.01 15.00
N THR A 132 -10.68 7.56 14.40
CA THR A 132 -12.08 7.27 14.73
C THR A 132 -12.41 5.78 14.58
N LEU A 133 -11.76 5.09 13.63
CA LEU A 133 -11.90 3.65 13.41
C LEU A 133 -10.97 2.80 14.29
N GLY A 134 -10.18 3.42 15.16
CA GLY A 134 -9.23 2.72 16.02
C GLY A 134 -7.93 2.31 15.36
N LEU A 135 -7.59 2.87 14.19
CA LEU A 135 -6.31 2.62 13.53
C LEU A 135 -5.21 3.45 14.21
N GLU A 136 -4.25 2.76 14.83
CA GLU A 136 -3.13 3.38 15.53
C GLU A 136 -1.79 3.18 14.80
N HIS A 137 -1.66 2.09 14.06
CA HIS A 137 -0.45 1.64 13.40
C HIS A 137 -0.75 1.30 11.94
N ALA A 138 -0.74 2.30 11.09
CA ALA A 138 -1.07 2.13 9.68
C ALA A 138 -0.42 3.19 8.81
N GLN A 139 -0.23 2.87 7.57
CA GLN A 139 0.12 3.82 6.52
C GLN A 139 -1.09 4.01 5.60
N ILE A 140 -1.57 5.24 5.51
CA ILE A 140 -2.68 5.63 4.63
C ILE A 140 -2.09 6.40 3.46
N THR A 141 -2.37 5.93 2.26
CA THR A 141 -1.92 6.57 1.02
C THR A 141 -3.15 7.01 0.22
N VAL A 142 -3.20 8.28 -0.15
CA VAL A 142 -4.31 8.88 -0.90
C VAL A 142 -3.79 9.38 -2.23
N ALA A 143 -4.54 9.11 -3.29
CA ALA A 143 -4.22 9.57 -4.65
C ALA A 143 -5.47 9.86 -5.46
N SER A 144 -5.34 10.75 -6.44
CA SER A 144 -6.32 10.96 -7.50
C SER A 144 -5.59 11.29 -8.80
N PRO A 145 -6.00 10.71 -9.93
CA PRO A 145 -5.39 11.01 -11.23
C PRO A 145 -5.79 12.39 -11.77
N ILE A 146 -6.86 12.97 -11.24
CA ILE A 146 -7.36 14.30 -11.61
C ILE A 146 -7.64 15.14 -10.37
N GLN A 147 -7.80 16.44 -10.56
CA GLN A 147 -8.10 17.36 -9.48
C GLN A 147 -9.51 17.17 -8.95
N VAL A 148 -9.64 16.89 -7.65
CA VAL A 148 -10.91 16.66 -6.92
C VAL A 148 -10.80 17.21 -5.49
N THR A 149 -11.90 17.19 -4.76
CA THR A 149 -11.92 17.64 -3.35
C THR A 149 -11.35 16.64 -2.37
N GLY A 150 -11.49 15.32 -2.62
CA GLY A 150 -10.86 14.25 -1.82
C GLY A 150 -11.79 13.48 -0.89
N GLU A 151 -13.09 13.72 -0.91
CA GLU A 151 -14.03 13.07 0.00
C GLU A 151 -14.27 11.59 -0.33
N SER A 152 -14.10 11.16 -1.58
CA SER A 152 -14.22 9.75 -1.95
C SER A 152 -13.18 8.89 -1.20
N ALA A 153 -11.94 9.32 -1.15
CA ALA A 153 -10.89 8.65 -0.37
C ALA A 153 -11.17 8.70 1.13
N LEU A 154 -11.71 9.82 1.64
CA LEU A 154 -12.10 9.95 3.04
C LEU A 154 -13.18 8.91 3.41
N ALA A 155 -14.24 8.81 2.63
CA ALA A 155 -15.25 7.77 2.77
C ALA A 155 -14.64 6.37 2.64
N GLY A 156 -13.63 6.20 1.77
CA GLY A 156 -12.89 4.96 1.59
C GLY A 156 -12.22 4.45 2.85
N ILE A 157 -11.74 5.33 3.72
CA ILE A 157 -11.18 4.94 5.03
C ILE A 157 -12.27 4.28 5.88
N TYR A 158 -13.47 4.84 5.94
CA TYR A 158 -14.58 4.26 6.67
C TYR A 158 -15.09 2.95 6.06
N TYR A 159 -14.89 2.75 4.77
CA TYR A 159 -15.33 1.55 4.05
C TYR A 159 -14.31 0.41 4.05
N SER A 160 -13.08 0.68 4.41
CA SER A 160 -11.97 -0.29 4.41
C SER A 160 -12.16 -1.48 5.37
#